data_6fafb965c7ad8494b08fa3fc0d444043
#
_entry.id   6fafb965c7ad8494b08fa3fc0d444043
#
_cell.length_a   1.000
_cell.length_b   1.000
_cell.length_c   1.000
_cell.angle_alpha   90.00
_cell.angle_beta   90.00
_cell.angle_gamma   90.00
#
_symmetry.space_group_name_H-M   'P 1'
#
loop_
_entity.id
_entity.type
_entity.pdbx_description
1 polymer ?
#
loop_
_entity_poly.entity_id
_entity_poly.type
_entity_poly.pdbx_seq_one_letter_code
_entity_poly.pdbx_strand_id
1 'polypeptide(L)'
;RRIMRIVIQRVNHASVKVDGDTIGSIGRGYLLLLGVAEGDTKEMVDRYVKKLSTLRIFADEEGKTNLSITDVGGEVLVVSQFTLYADCKKGNRPSFVKAGAPDFAEEMYEYFKAKCVETFGKVECGSFGADMKVELENDGPFTILWDSDIW
;
A
#
# COMPACT_ATOMS: atom_id res chain seq x y z
N ARG A 1 -15.40 -5.81 12.60
CA ARG A 1 -14.92 -4.42 12.60
C ARG A 1 -14.13 -4.13 11.34
N ARG A 2 -14.46 -3.01 10.70
CA ARG A 2 -13.73 -2.56 9.52
C ARG A 2 -12.51 -1.79 9.95
N ILE A 3 -11.42 -1.96 9.22
CA ILE A 3 -10.14 -1.33 9.52
C ILE A 3 -9.38 -1.15 8.20
N MET A 4 -8.48 -0.17 8.16
CA MET A 4 -7.60 0.07 7.05
C MET A 4 -6.90 -1.23 6.61
N ARG A 5 -6.90 -1.48 5.32
CA ARG A 5 -6.22 -2.64 4.73
C ARG A 5 -5.06 -2.18 3.88
N ILE A 6 -3.96 -2.90 4.00
CA ILE A 6 -2.79 -2.66 3.17
C ILE A 6 -2.36 -3.99 2.56
N VAL A 7 -2.23 -4.00 1.24
CA VAL A 7 -1.55 -5.11 0.55
C VAL A 7 -0.14 -4.66 0.27
N ILE A 8 0.82 -5.41 0.78
CA ILE A 8 2.25 -5.12 0.65
C ILE A 8 2.82 -6.09 -0.36
N GLN A 9 3.34 -5.60 -1.47
CA GLN A 9 4.02 -6.44 -2.44
C GLN A 9 5.48 -6.04 -2.50
N ARG A 10 6.35 -7.02 -2.29
CA ARG A 10 7.79 -6.82 -2.46
C ARG A 10 8.08 -6.86 -3.96
N VAL A 11 8.71 -5.80 -4.46
CA VAL A 11 8.92 -5.64 -5.90
C VAL A 11 10.36 -5.36 -6.26
N ASN A 12 10.76 -5.76 -7.48
CA ASN A 12 12.01 -5.32 -8.08
C ASN A 12 11.83 -3.97 -8.77
N HIS A 13 10.63 -3.69 -9.26
CA HIS A 13 10.22 -2.40 -9.79
C HIS A 13 8.70 -2.34 -9.83
N ALA A 14 8.16 -1.12 -9.83
CA ALA A 14 6.74 -0.88 -10.01
C ALA A 14 6.53 0.52 -10.56
N SER A 15 5.43 0.73 -11.26
CA SER A 15 5.08 2.04 -11.80
C SER A 15 3.57 2.20 -11.91
N VAL A 16 3.13 3.44 -12.00
CA VAL A 16 1.71 3.77 -12.17
C VAL A 16 1.57 4.82 -13.28
N LYS A 17 0.61 4.57 -14.18
CA LYS A 17 0.28 5.48 -15.30
C LYS A 17 -1.14 5.98 -15.15
N VAL A 18 -1.33 7.23 -15.53
CA VAL A 18 -2.64 7.86 -15.67
C VAL A 18 -2.67 8.52 -17.05
N ASP A 19 -3.70 8.22 -17.86
CA ASP A 19 -3.85 8.74 -19.22
C ASP A 19 -2.59 8.54 -20.06
N GLY A 20 -1.93 7.40 -19.90
CA GLY A 20 -0.75 7.04 -20.68
C GLY A 20 0.56 7.59 -20.17
N ASP A 21 0.54 8.47 -19.17
CA ASP A 21 1.74 9.08 -18.57
C ASP A 21 2.11 8.39 -17.27
N THR A 22 3.39 8.05 -17.13
CA THR A 22 3.91 7.51 -15.87
C THR A 22 3.98 8.64 -14.84
N ILE A 23 3.22 8.52 -13.76
CA ILE A 23 3.18 9.53 -12.71
C ILE A 23 3.99 9.12 -11.47
N GLY A 24 4.34 7.85 -11.35
CA GLY A 24 5.19 7.37 -10.27
C GLY A 24 5.90 6.09 -10.70
N SER A 25 7.13 5.92 -10.23
CA SER A 25 7.94 4.76 -10.58
C SER A 25 8.98 4.52 -9.50
N ILE A 26 9.17 3.26 -9.13
CA ILE A 26 10.18 2.86 -8.14
C ILE A 26 10.98 1.67 -8.65
N GLY A 27 12.18 1.51 -8.10
CA GLY A 27 12.95 0.28 -8.22
C GLY A 27 12.56 -0.69 -7.12
N ARG A 28 13.55 -1.35 -6.52
CA ARG A 28 13.34 -2.33 -5.45
C ARG A 28 12.65 -1.70 -4.25
N GLY A 29 11.65 -2.36 -3.73
CA GLY A 29 10.96 -1.88 -2.54
C GLY A 29 9.56 -2.44 -2.38
N TYR A 30 8.64 -1.58 -1.96
CA TYR A 30 7.22 -1.93 -1.75
C TYR A 30 6.32 -1.26 -2.77
N LEU A 31 5.39 -2.04 -3.33
CA LEU A 31 4.14 -1.50 -3.85
C LEU A 31 3.09 -1.70 -2.76
N LEU A 32 2.48 -0.61 -2.29
CA LEU A 32 1.45 -0.64 -1.26
C LEU A 32 0.10 -0.29 -1.88
N LEU A 33 -0.86 -1.19 -1.74
CA LEU A 33 -2.25 -0.92 -2.10
C LEU A 33 -2.99 -0.62 -0.80
N LEU A 34 -3.55 0.58 -0.70
CA LEU A 34 -4.16 1.09 0.54
C LEU A 34 -5.66 1.23 0.40
N GLY A 35 -6.41 0.51 1.24
CA GLY A 35 -7.84 0.67 1.40
C GLY A 35 -8.16 1.34 2.73
N VAL A 36 -9.02 2.35 2.69
CA VAL A 36 -9.45 3.09 3.88
C VAL A 36 -10.89 2.70 4.20
N ALA A 37 -11.14 2.36 5.47
CA ALA A 37 -12.48 2.06 5.98
C ALA A 37 -12.99 3.22 6.82
N GLU A 38 -14.32 3.33 6.93
CA GLU A 38 -14.93 4.26 7.86
C GLU A 38 -14.49 3.93 9.28
N GLY A 39 -14.13 4.95 10.04
CA GLY A 39 -13.65 4.77 11.41
C GLY A 39 -12.14 4.62 11.55
N ASP A 40 -11.40 4.61 10.44
CA ASP A 40 -9.95 4.60 10.50
C ASP A 40 -9.42 5.90 11.13
N THR A 41 -8.28 5.80 11.79
CA THR A 41 -7.69 6.94 12.51
C THR A 41 -6.26 7.19 12.06
N LYS A 42 -5.80 8.40 12.32
CA LYS A 42 -4.40 8.77 12.05
C LYS A 42 -3.43 7.92 12.87
N GLU A 43 -3.85 7.52 14.08
CA GLU A 43 -3.04 6.64 14.93
C GLU A 43 -2.82 5.27 14.29
N MET A 44 -3.82 4.72 13.61
CA MET A 44 -3.69 3.48 12.85
C MET A 44 -2.66 3.65 11.73
N VAL A 45 -2.72 4.78 11.02
CA VAL A 45 -1.76 5.08 9.94
C VAL A 45 -0.35 5.10 10.52
N ASP A 46 -0.16 5.81 11.63
CA ASP A 46 1.16 5.92 12.26
C ASP A 46 1.71 4.54 12.62
N ARG A 47 0.88 3.67 13.16
CA ARG A 47 1.26 2.31 13.53
C ARG A 47 1.62 1.46 12.31
N TYR A 48 0.82 1.54 11.26
CA TYR A 48 1.08 0.81 10.02
C TYR A 48 2.40 1.25 9.38
N VAL A 49 2.63 2.55 9.27
CA VAL A 49 3.84 3.07 8.66
C VAL A 49 5.09 2.68 9.47
N LYS A 50 5.00 2.76 10.78
CA LYS A 50 6.11 2.32 11.64
C LYS A 50 6.41 0.84 11.43
N LYS A 51 5.38 0.01 11.39
CA LYS A 51 5.55 -1.43 11.18
C LYS A 51 6.12 -1.73 9.79
N LEU A 52 5.71 -1.00 8.78
CA LEU A 52 6.28 -1.13 7.42
C LEU A 52 7.79 -0.84 7.43
N SER A 53 8.24 0.12 8.23
CA SER A 53 9.65 0.51 8.27
C SER A 53 10.53 -0.54 8.92
N THR A 54 9.97 -1.36 9.81
CA THR A 54 10.71 -2.38 10.54
C THR A 54 10.49 -3.80 10.04
N LEU A 55 9.55 -3.98 9.12
CA LEU A 55 9.23 -5.29 8.54
C LEU A 55 10.45 -5.86 7.82
N ARG A 56 10.78 -7.10 8.13
CA ARG A 56 12.01 -7.75 7.65
C ARG A 56 11.70 -8.76 6.57
N ILE A 57 11.42 -8.30 5.37
CA ILE A 57 11.02 -9.17 4.25
C ILE A 57 11.97 -9.15 3.06
N PHE A 58 13.10 -8.46 3.17
CA PHE A 58 14.09 -8.45 2.08
C PHE A 58 15.20 -9.45 2.38
N ALA A 59 15.70 -10.08 1.34
CA ALA A 59 16.72 -11.11 1.48
C ALA A 59 18.06 -10.53 1.94
N ASP A 60 18.71 -11.22 2.87
CA ASP A 60 20.07 -10.92 3.29
C ASP A 60 21.07 -11.64 2.38
N GLU A 61 22.36 -11.55 2.70
CA GLU A 61 23.43 -12.16 1.91
C GLU A 61 23.33 -13.68 1.82
N GLU A 62 22.66 -14.31 2.78
CA GLU A 62 22.44 -15.75 2.79
C GLU A 62 21.12 -16.14 2.09
N GLY A 63 20.40 -15.17 1.53
CA GLY A 63 19.10 -15.38 0.89
C GLY A 63 17.95 -15.53 1.85
N LYS A 64 18.14 -15.24 3.13
CA LYS A 64 17.06 -15.36 4.14
C LYS A 64 16.27 -14.07 4.22
N THR A 65 14.97 -14.19 4.45
CA THR A 65 14.04 -13.09 4.68
C THR A 65 14.38 -12.44 6.02
N ASN A 66 15.11 -11.36 6.01
CA ASN A 66 15.75 -10.82 7.21
C ASN A 66 15.92 -9.31 7.25
N LEU A 67 16.03 -8.64 6.12
CA LEU A 67 16.33 -7.21 6.08
C LEU A 67 15.09 -6.35 5.91
N SER A 68 15.11 -5.15 6.47
CA SER A 68 14.05 -4.17 6.30
C SER A 68 14.24 -3.41 5.00
N ILE A 69 13.20 -2.66 4.59
CA ILE A 69 13.28 -1.80 3.41
C ILE A 69 14.38 -0.75 3.56
N THR A 70 14.56 -0.23 4.77
CA THR A 70 15.62 0.74 5.05
C THR A 70 17.01 0.13 4.87
N ASP A 71 17.19 -1.11 5.34
CA ASP A 71 18.47 -1.82 5.21
C ASP A 71 18.90 -1.97 3.75
N VAL A 72 17.95 -2.18 2.84
CA VAL A 72 18.27 -2.40 1.42
C VAL A 72 18.14 -1.13 0.57
N GLY A 73 17.84 0.00 1.18
CA GLY A 73 17.68 1.26 0.46
C GLY A 73 16.49 1.23 -0.50
N GLY A 74 15.43 0.54 -0.13
CA GLY A 74 14.26 0.37 -0.99
C GLY A 74 13.39 1.63 -1.09
N GLU A 75 12.51 1.61 -2.08
CA GLU A 75 11.61 2.72 -2.39
C GLU A 75 10.16 2.28 -2.19
N VAL A 76 9.25 3.24 -2.07
CA VAL A 76 7.84 2.95 -1.79
C VAL A 76 6.95 3.60 -2.84
N LEU A 77 6.02 2.82 -3.40
CA LEU A 77 4.96 3.33 -4.29
C LEU A 77 3.62 3.06 -3.60
N VAL A 78 2.86 4.13 -3.34
CA VAL A 78 1.56 4.04 -2.65
C VAL A 78 0.44 4.27 -3.65
N VAL A 79 -0.51 3.34 -3.72
CA VAL A 79 -1.68 3.41 -4.60
C VAL A 79 -2.94 3.17 -3.77
N SER A 80 -3.90 4.07 -3.90
CA SER A 80 -5.21 3.91 -3.25
C SER A 80 -6.01 2.81 -3.94
N GLN A 81 -6.66 1.93 -3.16
CA GLN A 81 -7.37 0.76 -3.69
C GLN A 81 -8.62 0.46 -2.83
N PHE A 82 -9.72 1.18 -3.09
CA PHE A 82 -10.96 0.98 -2.32
C PHE A 82 -11.56 -0.42 -2.55
N THR A 83 -11.25 -1.06 -3.67
CA THR A 83 -11.76 -2.39 -3.99
C THR A 83 -11.28 -3.48 -3.03
N LEU A 84 -10.35 -3.18 -2.14
CA LEU A 84 -9.97 -4.10 -1.05
C LEU A 84 -11.14 -4.37 -0.11
N TYR A 85 -12.20 -3.55 -0.14
CA TYR A 85 -13.42 -3.75 0.64
C TYR A 85 -14.57 -4.32 -0.19
N ALA A 86 -14.28 -4.95 -1.32
CA ALA A 86 -15.29 -5.59 -2.13
C ALA A 86 -16.03 -6.65 -1.32
N ASP A 87 -17.36 -6.58 -1.34
CA ASP A 87 -18.22 -7.61 -0.75
C ASP A 87 -18.90 -8.34 -1.88
N CYS A 88 -18.56 -9.62 -2.03
CA CYS A 88 -19.03 -10.47 -3.12
C CYS A 88 -20.02 -11.53 -2.64
N LYS A 89 -20.64 -11.34 -1.48
CA LYS A 89 -21.52 -12.34 -0.88
C LYS A 89 -22.80 -12.53 -1.63
N LYS A 90 -23.32 -11.49 -2.28
CA LYS A 90 -24.60 -11.53 -3.01
C LYS A 90 -24.40 -11.32 -4.49
N GLY A 91 -24.71 -12.36 -5.28
CA GLY A 91 -24.64 -12.27 -6.73
C GLY A 91 -23.22 -12.08 -7.25
N ASN A 92 -23.12 -11.60 -8.49
CA ASN A 92 -21.85 -11.51 -9.20
C ASN A 92 -21.32 -10.07 -9.30
N ARG A 93 -22.05 -9.10 -8.75
CA ARG A 93 -21.60 -7.70 -8.72
C ARG A 93 -21.09 -7.38 -7.33
N PRO A 94 -19.81 -7.05 -7.16
CA PRO A 94 -19.30 -6.71 -5.84
C PRO A 94 -19.90 -5.39 -5.33
N SER A 95 -20.12 -5.33 -4.02
CA SER A 95 -20.53 -4.13 -3.32
C SER A 95 -19.32 -3.51 -2.62
N PHE A 96 -19.27 -2.18 -2.59
CA PHE A 96 -18.16 -1.45 -1.96
C PHE A 96 -18.60 -0.57 -0.80
N VAL A 97 -19.77 -0.88 -0.21
CA VAL A 97 -20.33 -0.07 0.88
C VAL A 97 -19.46 -0.06 2.13
N LYS A 98 -18.54 -1.02 2.27
CA LYS A 98 -17.64 -1.09 3.43
C LYS A 98 -16.45 -0.17 3.32
N ALA A 99 -16.17 0.37 2.14
CA ALA A 99 -15.10 1.34 1.95
C ALA A 99 -15.49 2.67 2.59
N GLY A 100 -14.51 3.44 3.04
CA GLY A 100 -14.73 4.78 3.56
C GLY A 100 -15.27 5.72 2.48
N ALA A 101 -16.00 6.75 2.90
CA ALA A 101 -16.48 7.77 1.97
C ALA A 101 -15.30 8.42 1.24
N PRO A 102 -15.44 8.81 -0.05
CA PRO A 102 -14.32 9.31 -0.84
C PRO A 102 -13.52 10.45 -0.20
N ASP A 103 -14.18 11.45 0.37
CA ASP A 103 -13.49 12.58 0.98
C ASP A 103 -12.66 12.16 2.18
N PHE A 104 -13.23 11.32 3.04
CA PHE A 104 -12.52 10.79 4.20
C PHE A 104 -11.37 9.87 3.77
N ALA A 105 -11.62 9.02 2.79
CA ALA A 105 -10.61 8.10 2.29
C ALA A 105 -9.42 8.87 1.69
N GLU A 106 -9.68 9.94 0.95
CA GLU A 106 -8.62 10.78 0.39
C GLU A 106 -7.82 11.48 1.48
N GLU A 107 -8.47 12.00 2.51
CA GLU A 107 -7.79 12.61 3.65
C GLU A 107 -6.83 11.62 4.32
N MET A 108 -7.30 10.40 4.57
CA MET A 108 -6.48 9.36 5.21
C MET A 108 -5.36 8.88 4.29
N TYR A 109 -5.63 8.78 2.98
CA TYR A 109 -4.61 8.43 2.00
C TYR A 109 -3.49 9.49 1.98
N GLU A 110 -3.86 10.77 1.96
CA GLU A 110 -2.87 11.86 1.97
C GLU A 110 -2.06 11.87 3.27
N TYR A 111 -2.69 11.59 4.39
CA TYR A 111 -1.98 11.46 5.66
C TYR A 111 -1.00 10.28 5.64
N PHE A 112 -1.45 9.13 5.13
CA PHE A 112 -0.60 7.95 4.99
C PHE A 112 0.62 8.26 4.11
N LYS A 113 0.39 8.90 2.99
CA LYS A 113 1.46 9.28 2.06
C LYS A 113 2.47 10.20 2.74
N ALA A 114 2.00 11.21 3.47
CA ALA A 114 2.88 12.15 4.19
C ALA A 114 3.72 11.42 5.23
N LYS A 115 3.14 10.48 5.97
CA LYS A 115 3.88 9.70 6.96
C LYS A 115 4.92 8.80 6.29
N CYS A 116 4.61 8.26 5.13
CA CYS A 116 5.57 7.47 4.35
C CYS A 116 6.75 8.33 3.90
N VAL A 117 6.50 9.54 3.40
CA VAL A 117 7.57 10.47 3.01
C VAL A 117 8.48 10.78 4.20
N GLU A 118 7.88 11.06 5.35
CA GLU A 118 8.61 11.34 6.60
C GLU A 118 9.50 10.16 7.03
N THR A 119 9.00 8.93 6.84
CA THR A 119 9.66 7.72 7.31
C THR A 119 10.66 7.15 6.31
N PHE A 120 10.32 7.12 5.03
CA PHE A 120 11.12 6.46 4.00
C PHE A 120 11.90 7.43 3.12
N GLY A 121 11.53 8.69 3.11
CA GLY A 121 12.17 9.71 2.28
C GLY A 121 11.65 9.69 0.85
N LYS A 122 12.09 8.73 0.03
CA LYS A 122 11.66 8.65 -1.36
C LYS A 122 10.38 7.82 -1.49
N VAL A 123 9.27 8.49 -1.78
CA VAL A 123 7.96 7.88 -1.95
C VAL A 123 7.32 8.40 -3.22
N GLU A 124 6.89 7.47 -4.07
CA GLU A 124 6.09 7.76 -5.25
C GLU A 124 4.65 7.35 -4.97
N CYS A 125 3.70 7.92 -5.69
CA CYS A 125 2.29 7.63 -5.44
C CYS A 125 1.47 7.69 -6.72
N GLY A 126 0.30 7.03 -6.69
CA GLY A 126 -0.71 7.18 -7.72
C GLY A 126 -1.51 8.48 -7.52
N SER A 127 -2.62 8.59 -8.23
CA SER A 127 -3.55 9.71 -8.13
C SER A 127 -4.88 9.20 -7.60
N PHE A 128 -5.31 9.71 -6.45
CA PHE A 128 -6.54 9.24 -5.80
C PHE A 128 -7.75 9.41 -6.72
N GLY A 129 -8.52 8.34 -6.88
CA GLY A 129 -9.74 8.36 -7.70
C GLY A 129 -9.53 8.27 -9.21
N ALA A 130 -8.29 8.30 -9.69
CA ALA A 130 -8.01 8.19 -11.11
C ALA A 130 -8.06 6.75 -11.60
N ASP A 131 -8.26 6.57 -12.91
CA ASP A 131 -8.05 5.29 -13.55
C ASP A 131 -6.54 5.10 -13.72
N MET A 132 -5.98 4.16 -12.99
CA MET A 132 -4.55 3.93 -12.94
C MET A 132 -4.17 2.59 -13.56
N LYS A 133 -3.10 2.58 -14.33
CA LYS A 133 -2.49 1.33 -14.81
C LYS A 133 -1.25 1.08 -13.97
N VAL A 134 -1.29 0.05 -13.16
CA VAL A 134 -0.22 -0.29 -12.20
C VAL A 134 0.53 -1.49 -12.72
N GLU A 135 1.83 -1.32 -12.94
CA GLU A 135 2.72 -2.40 -13.37
C GLU A 135 3.71 -2.69 -12.26
N LEU A 136 4.04 -3.95 -12.07
CA LEU A 136 5.00 -4.35 -11.05
C LEU A 136 5.62 -5.69 -11.41
N GLU A 137 6.82 -5.92 -10.88
CA GLU A 137 7.38 -7.26 -10.83
C GLU A 137 7.45 -7.66 -9.36
N ASN A 138 6.56 -8.58 -8.97
CA ASN A 138 6.54 -9.10 -7.61
C ASN A 138 7.72 -10.06 -7.45
N ASP A 139 8.54 -9.78 -6.45
CA ASP A 139 9.75 -10.56 -6.20
C ASP A 139 9.47 -11.67 -5.21
N GLY A 140 9.35 -12.90 -5.73
CA GLY A 140 9.17 -14.06 -4.87
C GLY A 140 8.24 -15.13 -5.41
N PRO A 141 6.94 -14.96 -5.63
CA PRO A 141 6.13 -13.79 -5.23
C PRO A 141 6.07 -13.63 -3.72
N PHE A 142 5.91 -12.40 -3.28
CA PHE A 142 5.89 -12.08 -1.85
C PHE A 142 4.85 -10.98 -1.63
N THR A 143 3.71 -11.36 -1.08
CA THR A 143 2.55 -10.48 -0.90
C THR A 143 1.98 -10.70 0.49
N ILE A 144 1.77 -9.63 1.23
CA ILE A 144 1.23 -9.66 2.59
C ILE A 144 0.00 -8.77 2.65
N LEU A 145 -1.04 -9.24 3.32
CA LEU A 145 -2.23 -8.44 3.62
C LEU A 145 -2.23 -8.10 5.10
N TRP A 146 -2.31 -6.81 5.41
CA TRP A 146 -2.54 -6.34 6.78
C TRP A 146 -3.93 -5.76 6.93
N ASP A 147 -4.61 -6.19 7.98
CA ASP A 147 -5.87 -5.64 8.44
C ASP A 147 -5.90 -5.70 9.99
N SER A 148 -7.05 -5.99 10.60
CA SER A 148 -7.20 -5.98 12.05
C SER A 148 -6.33 -7.00 12.81
N ASP A 149 -5.74 -7.96 12.13
CA ASP A 149 -5.04 -9.08 12.78
C ASP A 149 -3.55 -8.81 13.04
N ILE A 150 -3.04 -7.62 12.75
CA ILE A 150 -1.61 -7.36 12.89
C ILE A 150 -1.20 -6.84 14.27
N TRP A 151 -2.18 -6.58 15.15
CA TRP A 151 -1.92 -6.18 16.55
C TRP A 151 -3.02 -6.61 17.53
#